data_eb4d9089ca2217f01c7b1951d9d1d295
#
_entry.id   eb4d9089ca2217f01c7b1951d9d1d295
#
_cell.length_a   1.000
_cell.length_b   1.000
_cell.length_c   1.000
_cell.angle_alpha   90.00
_cell.angle_beta   90.00
_cell.angle_gamma   90.00
#
_symmetry.space_group_name_H-M   'P 1'
#
loop_
_entity.id
_entity.type
_entity.pdbx_description
1 polymer ?
#
loop_
_entity_poly.entity_id
_entity_poly.type
_entity_poly.pdbx_seq_one_letter_code
_entity_poly.pdbx_strand_id
1 'polypeptide(L)'
;MMDKKRMIKNFEIIHSIQIGARELVVGVSPELEFMCCFCTQDDIAEYYSEVMSSSEYLEIMELYADRLKGQIAAVQAQRNTLHIPLNMLGREHCFPLLDGDDIANKVVAINPASLRYEYQRADCQLILVTRESGARSNPAALRSMVSTYSQAAGLASGNVVIF
;
A
#
# COMPACT_ATOMS: atom_id res chain seq x y z
N MET A 1 -11.09 5.58 -25.13
CA MET A 1 -10.49 4.45 -24.43
C MET A 1 -11.54 3.93 -23.47
N MET A 2 -12.04 2.71 -23.65
CA MET A 2 -12.97 2.13 -22.65
C MET A 2 -12.15 1.79 -21.43
N ASP A 3 -12.40 2.43 -20.30
CA ASP A 3 -11.85 2.03 -19.02
C ASP A 3 -12.26 0.58 -18.76
N LYS A 4 -11.27 -0.29 -18.66
CA LYS A 4 -11.50 -1.71 -18.40
C LYS A 4 -12.02 -1.84 -16.98
N LYS A 5 -13.34 -2.06 -16.83
CA LYS A 5 -13.97 -2.28 -15.53
C LYS A 5 -13.29 -3.45 -14.81
N ARG A 6 -12.92 -3.24 -13.56
CA ARG A 6 -12.32 -4.31 -12.73
C ARG A 6 -13.42 -5.26 -12.30
N MET A 7 -13.17 -6.54 -12.52
CA MET A 7 -14.12 -7.61 -12.22
C MET A 7 -13.53 -8.57 -11.19
N ILE A 8 -14.33 -9.00 -10.25
CA ILE A 8 -14.06 -10.14 -9.36
C ILE A 8 -15.14 -11.19 -9.62
N LYS A 9 -14.78 -12.27 -10.32
CA LYS A 9 -15.74 -13.25 -10.85
C LYS A 9 -16.79 -12.54 -11.72
N ASN A 10 -18.07 -12.58 -11.29
CA ASN A 10 -19.20 -11.92 -11.96
C ASN A 10 -19.55 -10.54 -11.35
N PHE A 11 -18.77 -10.04 -10.39
CA PHE A 11 -19.02 -8.75 -9.75
C PHE A 11 -18.15 -7.65 -10.38
N GLU A 12 -18.78 -6.59 -10.85
CA GLU A 12 -18.11 -5.35 -11.23
C GLU A 12 -17.79 -4.55 -9.98
N ILE A 13 -16.53 -4.15 -9.78
CA ILE A 13 -16.11 -3.34 -8.63
C ILE A 13 -16.59 -1.92 -8.80
N ILE A 14 -17.40 -1.45 -7.84
CA ILE A 14 -17.99 -0.11 -7.81
C ILE A 14 -17.35 0.79 -6.76
N HIS A 15 -16.81 0.23 -5.68
CA HIS A 15 -16.05 0.95 -4.66
C HIS A 15 -14.83 0.15 -4.24
N SER A 16 -13.72 0.85 -4.03
CA SER A 16 -12.54 0.25 -3.41
C SER A 16 -11.77 1.27 -2.60
N ILE A 17 -11.18 0.81 -1.49
CA ILE A 17 -10.29 1.60 -0.66
C ILE A 17 -9.14 0.73 -0.15
N GLN A 18 -7.93 1.22 -0.31
CA GLN A 18 -6.73 0.57 0.22
C GLN A 18 -6.40 1.14 1.60
N ILE A 19 -6.31 0.28 2.62
CA ILE A 19 -5.82 0.67 3.96
C ILE A 19 -4.84 -0.40 4.45
N GLY A 20 -3.60 0.00 4.64
CA GLY A 20 -2.54 -0.94 4.94
C GLY A 20 -2.27 -1.89 3.77
N ALA A 21 -2.02 -3.16 4.06
CA ALA A 21 -1.76 -4.18 3.05
C ALA A 21 -3.03 -4.74 2.39
N ARG A 22 -4.22 -4.36 2.84
CA ARG A 22 -5.50 -4.90 2.36
C ARG A 22 -6.32 -3.82 1.65
N GLU A 23 -6.93 -4.19 0.55
CA GLU A 23 -7.93 -3.39 -0.14
C GLU A 23 -9.32 -3.92 0.22
N LEU A 24 -10.22 -3.03 0.62
CA LEU A 24 -11.62 -3.36 0.84
C LEU A 24 -12.41 -2.95 -0.40
N VAL A 25 -13.18 -3.88 -0.96
CA VAL A 25 -13.91 -3.69 -2.21
C VAL A 25 -15.39 -3.97 -2.06
N VAL A 26 -16.20 -3.24 -2.82
CA VAL A 26 -17.61 -3.52 -3.04
C VAL A 26 -17.84 -3.72 -4.52
N GLY A 27 -18.58 -4.76 -4.88
CA GLY A 27 -18.93 -5.10 -6.25
C GLY A 27 -20.41 -5.35 -6.42
N VAL A 28 -20.89 -5.28 -7.66
CA VAL A 28 -22.27 -5.58 -8.06
C VAL A 28 -22.30 -6.58 -9.21
N SER A 29 -23.16 -7.58 -9.12
CA SER A 29 -23.42 -8.55 -10.20
C SER A 29 -24.49 -8.03 -11.18
N PRO A 30 -24.59 -8.62 -12.38
CA PRO A 30 -25.70 -8.32 -13.31
C PRO A 30 -27.09 -8.62 -12.74
N GLU A 31 -27.18 -9.55 -11.80
CA GLU A 31 -28.42 -9.90 -11.10
C GLU A 31 -28.74 -8.98 -9.92
N LEU A 32 -27.99 -7.88 -9.76
CA LEU A 32 -28.10 -6.92 -8.66
C LEU A 32 -27.84 -7.53 -7.27
N GLU A 33 -27.00 -8.55 -7.20
CA GLU A 33 -26.37 -8.93 -5.94
C GLU A 33 -25.16 -8.02 -5.68
N PHE A 34 -25.02 -7.59 -4.43
CA PHE A 34 -23.89 -6.79 -3.97
C PHE A 34 -22.93 -7.66 -3.16
N MET A 35 -21.65 -7.39 -3.30
CA MET A 35 -20.58 -8.13 -2.62
C MET A 35 -19.65 -7.17 -1.89
N CYS A 36 -19.19 -7.56 -0.70
CA CYS A 36 -18.10 -6.91 -0.01
C CYS A 36 -17.03 -7.94 0.38
N CYS A 37 -15.76 -7.65 0.07
CA CYS A 37 -14.65 -8.52 0.45
C CYS A 37 -13.36 -7.72 0.65
N PHE A 38 -12.37 -8.37 1.26
CA PHE A 38 -10.99 -7.89 1.23
C PHE A 38 -10.25 -8.50 0.05
N CYS A 39 -9.43 -7.67 -0.59
CA CYS A 39 -8.46 -8.07 -1.58
C CYS A 39 -7.05 -7.81 -1.06
N THR A 40 -6.17 -8.78 -1.22
CA THR A 40 -4.74 -8.65 -0.96
C THR A 40 -4.02 -9.05 -2.24
N GLN A 41 -3.12 -8.23 -2.69
CA GLN A 41 -2.32 -8.49 -3.89
C GLN A 41 -0.89 -8.77 -3.48
N ASP A 42 -0.32 -9.87 -3.98
CA ASP A 42 1.11 -10.09 -4.01
C ASP A 42 1.64 -10.04 -5.47
N ASP A 43 2.93 -10.29 -5.64
CA ASP A 43 3.57 -10.21 -6.97
C ASP A 43 3.06 -11.26 -7.97
N ILE A 44 2.29 -12.24 -7.53
CA ILE A 44 1.88 -13.40 -8.33
C ILE A 44 0.36 -13.44 -8.54
N ALA A 45 -0.43 -13.08 -7.51
CA ALA A 45 -1.88 -13.26 -7.55
C ALA A 45 -2.63 -12.27 -6.64
N GLU A 46 -3.92 -12.08 -6.95
CA GLU A 46 -4.89 -11.41 -6.07
C GLU A 46 -5.62 -12.47 -5.23
N TYR A 47 -5.69 -12.23 -3.93
CA TYR A 47 -6.39 -13.09 -2.96
C TYR A 47 -7.60 -12.37 -2.40
N TYR A 48 -8.73 -13.05 -2.38
CA TYR A 48 -9.98 -12.52 -1.86
C TYR A 48 -10.36 -13.26 -0.59
N SER A 49 -10.68 -12.52 0.46
CA SER A 49 -11.06 -13.07 1.76
C SER A 49 -12.30 -12.39 2.32
N GLU A 50 -12.97 -13.10 3.23
CA GLU A 50 -14.16 -12.59 3.93
C GLU A 50 -15.25 -12.12 2.96
N VAL A 51 -15.45 -12.88 1.88
CA VAL A 51 -16.44 -12.58 0.85
C VAL A 51 -17.85 -12.75 1.42
N MET A 52 -18.65 -11.69 1.38
CA MET A 52 -20.07 -11.69 1.74
C MET A 52 -20.86 -11.06 0.62
N SER A 53 -22.04 -11.61 0.32
CA SER A 53 -22.96 -11.05 -0.66
C SER A 53 -24.38 -10.95 -0.10
N SER A 54 -25.12 -9.97 -0.60
CA SER A 54 -26.54 -9.74 -0.28
C SER A 54 -27.22 -9.06 -1.48
N SER A 55 -28.53 -9.26 -1.61
CA SER A 55 -29.35 -8.48 -2.54
C SER A 55 -29.66 -7.07 -2.01
N GLU A 56 -29.39 -6.81 -0.72
CA GLU A 56 -29.66 -5.54 -0.08
C GLU A 56 -28.39 -4.66 -0.06
N TYR A 57 -28.40 -3.59 -0.84
CA TYR A 57 -27.25 -2.68 -0.95
C TYR A 57 -26.82 -2.06 0.40
N LEU A 58 -27.81 -1.62 1.20
CA LEU A 58 -27.52 -0.97 2.49
C LEU A 58 -26.88 -1.93 3.49
N GLU A 59 -27.26 -3.21 3.47
CA GLU A 59 -26.65 -4.25 4.31
C GLU A 59 -25.15 -4.43 3.96
N ILE A 60 -24.84 -4.45 2.67
CA ILE A 60 -23.44 -4.51 2.22
C ILE A 60 -22.67 -3.23 2.57
N MET A 61 -23.32 -2.07 2.53
CA MET A 61 -22.65 -0.81 2.91
C MET A 61 -22.42 -0.69 4.43
N GLU A 62 -23.30 -1.22 5.26
CA GLU A 62 -23.07 -1.34 6.71
C GLU A 62 -21.87 -2.26 6.99
N LEU A 63 -21.84 -3.44 6.37
CA LEU A 63 -20.72 -4.37 6.45
C LEU A 63 -19.40 -3.72 5.99
N TYR A 64 -19.45 -2.98 4.87
CA TYR A 64 -18.29 -2.24 4.36
C TYR A 64 -17.77 -1.22 5.38
N ALA A 65 -18.69 -0.44 5.99
CA ALA A 65 -18.32 0.57 6.99
C ALA A 65 -17.69 -0.06 8.24
N ASP A 66 -18.22 -1.18 8.72
CA ASP A 66 -17.70 -1.88 9.89
C ASP A 66 -16.32 -2.51 9.61
N ARG A 67 -16.13 -3.11 8.45
CA ARG A 67 -14.84 -3.63 8.00
C ARG A 67 -13.80 -2.54 7.84
N LEU A 68 -14.22 -1.39 7.29
CA LEU A 68 -13.36 -0.22 7.15
C LEU A 68 -12.85 0.27 8.50
N LYS A 69 -13.75 0.42 9.48
CA LYS A 69 -13.38 0.78 10.86
C LYS A 69 -12.43 -0.24 11.49
N GLY A 70 -12.72 -1.52 11.33
CA GLY A 70 -11.86 -2.61 11.82
C GLY A 70 -10.46 -2.56 11.22
N GLN A 71 -10.35 -2.34 9.91
CA GLN A 71 -9.06 -2.24 9.22
C GLN A 71 -8.26 -1.00 9.65
N ILE A 72 -8.92 0.14 9.84
CA ILE A 72 -8.29 1.35 10.39
C ILE A 72 -7.73 1.06 11.79
N ALA A 73 -8.52 0.45 12.66
CA ALA A 73 -8.09 0.10 14.03
C ALA A 73 -6.89 -0.87 14.03
N ALA A 74 -6.90 -1.87 13.14
CA ALA A 74 -5.79 -2.82 13.01
C ALA A 74 -4.49 -2.11 12.58
N VAL A 75 -4.54 -1.22 11.58
CA VAL A 75 -3.38 -0.44 11.15
C VAL A 75 -2.89 0.50 12.26
N GLN A 76 -3.80 1.14 12.99
CA GLN A 76 -3.45 1.98 14.13
C GLN A 76 -2.76 1.17 15.24
N ALA A 77 -3.27 -0.03 15.55
CA ALA A 77 -2.66 -0.91 16.54
C ALA A 77 -1.23 -1.31 16.13
N GLN A 78 -1.04 -1.72 14.88
CA GLN A 78 0.30 -2.02 14.34
C GLN A 78 1.28 -0.84 14.49
N ARG A 79 0.82 0.37 14.17
CA ARG A 79 1.63 1.58 14.32
C ARG A 79 2.03 1.86 15.75
N ASN A 80 1.11 1.67 16.69
CA ASN A 80 1.33 1.95 18.10
C ASN A 80 2.34 0.99 18.74
N THR A 81 2.57 -0.18 18.17
CA THR A 81 3.60 -1.13 18.68
C THR A 81 5.04 -0.67 18.38
N LEU A 82 5.22 0.21 17.40
CA LEU A 82 6.56 0.54 16.91
C LEU A 82 7.28 1.64 17.70
N HIS A 83 6.60 2.37 18.59
CA HIS A 83 7.14 3.49 19.40
C HIS A 83 8.01 4.49 18.63
N ILE A 84 7.77 4.64 17.33
CA ILE A 84 8.52 5.54 16.44
C ILE A 84 7.80 6.89 16.36
N PRO A 85 8.53 8.01 16.31
CA PRO A 85 7.91 9.33 16.14
C PRO A 85 6.97 9.40 14.94
N LEU A 86 5.84 10.08 15.12
CA LEU A 86 4.83 10.28 14.07
C LEU A 86 5.28 11.26 12.96
N ASN A 87 6.41 11.94 13.18
CA ASN A 87 6.91 12.94 12.25
C ASN A 87 7.39 12.30 10.96
N MET A 88 7.14 12.97 9.86
CA MET A 88 7.73 12.63 8.57
C MET A 88 9.21 13.05 8.57
N LEU A 89 10.04 12.24 7.93
CA LEU A 89 11.42 12.61 7.63
C LEU A 89 11.41 13.47 6.37
N GLY A 90 11.97 14.67 6.49
CA GLY A 90 12.24 15.54 5.36
C GLY A 90 13.70 15.46 4.93
N ARG A 91 14.01 16.15 3.85
CA ARG A 91 15.36 16.18 3.28
C ARG A 91 16.41 16.72 4.27
N GLU A 92 16.00 17.61 5.17
CA GLU A 92 16.81 18.20 6.22
C GLU A 92 17.26 17.21 7.30
N HIS A 93 16.61 16.05 7.38
CA HIS A 93 16.94 14.99 8.34
C HIS A 93 17.88 13.93 7.74
N CYS A 94 18.20 14.05 6.45
CA CYS A 94 18.93 13.04 5.71
C CYS A 94 20.21 13.62 5.09
N PHE A 95 21.24 12.79 4.92
CA PHE A 95 22.38 13.13 4.08
C PHE A 95 21.94 13.05 2.61
N PRO A 96 22.36 14.01 1.76
CA PRO A 96 22.07 13.95 0.35
C PRO A 96 22.72 12.70 -0.29
N LEU A 97 21.95 12.02 -1.11
CA LEU A 97 22.45 10.91 -1.90
C LEU A 97 23.02 11.45 -3.23
N LEU A 98 24.23 11.08 -3.55
CA LEU A 98 24.90 11.44 -4.80
C LEU A 98 24.90 10.25 -5.77
N ASP A 99 24.94 10.57 -7.08
CA ASP A 99 25.08 9.54 -8.11
C ASP A 99 26.35 8.72 -7.92
N GLY A 100 26.19 7.41 -7.89
CA GLY A 100 27.28 6.47 -7.68
C GLY A 100 27.58 6.15 -6.21
N ASP A 101 26.86 6.74 -5.25
CA ASP A 101 27.02 6.37 -3.85
C ASP A 101 26.66 4.90 -3.63
N ASP A 102 27.49 4.21 -2.86
CA ASP A 102 27.18 2.86 -2.39
C ASP A 102 26.17 2.95 -1.22
N ILE A 103 24.97 2.46 -1.44
CA ILE A 103 23.90 2.41 -0.42
C ILE A 103 23.63 1.01 0.11
N ALA A 104 24.39 0.00 -0.32
CA ALA A 104 24.23 -1.37 0.18
C ALA A 104 24.46 -1.41 1.70
N ASN A 105 23.56 -2.09 2.41
CA ASN A 105 23.55 -2.19 3.87
C ASN A 105 23.39 -0.85 4.62
N LYS A 106 22.96 0.20 3.93
CA LYS A 106 22.60 1.48 4.57
C LYS A 106 21.10 1.60 4.75
N VAL A 107 20.70 2.35 5.77
CA VAL A 107 19.32 2.78 5.97
C VAL A 107 19.09 4.03 5.14
N VAL A 108 18.09 4.00 4.29
CA VAL A 108 17.69 5.15 3.46
C VAL A 108 16.26 5.56 3.78
N ALA A 109 15.97 6.84 3.60
CA ALA A 109 14.63 7.38 3.80
C ALA A 109 13.94 7.58 2.46
N ILE A 110 12.70 7.09 2.35
CA ILE A 110 11.86 7.29 1.17
C ILE A 110 11.19 8.65 1.28
N ASN A 111 11.13 9.36 0.15
CA ASN A 111 10.37 10.61 0.08
C ASN A 111 8.88 10.33 0.42
N PRO A 112 8.31 11.02 1.44
CA PRO A 112 6.92 10.80 1.83
C PRO A 112 5.93 11.02 0.68
N ALA A 113 6.23 11.90 -0.28
CA ALA A 113 5.37 12.10 -1.45
C ALA A 113 5.24 10.87 -2.35
N SER A 114 6.14 9.89 -2.23
CA SER A 114 6.09 8.61 -2.94
C SER A 114 5.31 7.54 -2.18
N LEU A 115 4.92 7.81 -0.95
CA LEU A 115 4.18 6.91 -0.09
C LEU A 115 2.69 7.27 -0.10
N ARG A 116 1.83 6.27 0.12
CA ARG A 116 0.42 6.52 0.40
C ARG A 116 0.25 7.30 1.69
N TYR A 117 -0.82 8.05 1.83
CA TYR A 117 -1.05 8.94 2.97
C TYR A 117 -0.91 8.25 4.34
N GLU A 118 -1.38 7.02 4.47
CA GLU A 118 -1.31 6.23 5.69
C GLU A 118 0.13 5.79 6.07
N TYR A 119 1.06 5.88 5.12
CA TYR A 119 2.47 5.50 5.29
C TYR A 119 3.44 6.68 5.31
N GLN A 120 2.95 7.92 5.28
CA GLN A 120 3.79 9.12 5.28
C GLN A 120 4.32 9.43 6.69
N ARG A 121 5.04 8.49 7.29
CA ARG A 121 5.63 8.59 8.63
C ARG A 121 7.04 8.02 8.61
N ALA A 122 7.86 8.43 9.59
CA ALA A 122 9.25 8.00 9.70
C ALA A 122 9.43 6.47 9.71
N ASP A 123 8.54 5.75 10.38
CA ASP A 123 8.56 4.28 10.46
C ASP A 123 8.34 3.59 9.11
N CYS A 124 7.63 4.22 8.19
CA CYS A 124 7.36 3.70 6.85
C CYS A 124 8.32 4.25 5.79
N GLN A 125 9.04 5.33 6.11
CA GLN A 125 10.02 5.93 5.22
C GLN A 125 11.38 5.24 5.27
N LEU A 126 11.72 4.58 6.37
CA LEU A 126 13.03 3.98 6.58
C LEU A 126 13.09 2.57 6.02
N ILE A 127 14.06 2.32 5.14
CA ILE A 127 14.33 0.99 4.59
C ILE A 127 15.82 0.65 4.70
N LEU A 128 16.12 -0.61 4.94
CA LEU A 128 17.48 -1.15 4.84
C LEU A 128 17.68 -1.69 3.43
N VAL A 129 18.64 -1.13 2.71
CA VAL A 129 19.00 -1.61 1.37
C VAL A 129 19.91 -2.83 1.50
N THR A 130 19.44 -4.00 1.07
CA THR A 130 20.21 -5.25 1.17
C THR A 130 21.03 -5.56 -0.08
N ARG A 131 20.60 -5.04 -1.23
CA ARG A 131 21.30 -5.17 -2.52
C ARG A 131 21.01 -3.95 -3.39
N GLU A 132 21.99 -3.55 -4.15
CA GLU A 132 21.83 -2.45 -5.09
C GLU A 132 22.82 -2.54 -6.27
N SER A 133 22.54 -1.78 -7.32
CA SER A 133 23.41 -1.61 -8.50
C SER A 133 24.00 -0.19 -8.62
N GLY A 134 24.11 0.51 -7.50
CA GLY A 134 24.56 1.90 -7.38
C GLY A 134 23.41 2.90 -7.24
N ALA A 135 23.64 3.95 -6.44
CA ALA A 135 22.70 5.05 -6.27
C ALA A 135 22.57 5.85 -7.58
N ARG A 136 21.35 6.26 -7.90
CA ARG A 136 21.07 7.10 -9.07
C ARG A 136 20.12 8.23 -8.68
N SER A 137 20.36 9.42 -9.19
CA SER A 137 19.51 10.58 -9.00
C SER A 137 18.15 10.45 -9.71
N ASN A 138 18.06 9.55 -10.70
CA ASN A 138 16.82 9.31 -11.43
C ASN A 138 16.01 8.14 -10.82
N PRO A 139 14.89 8.40 -10.18
CA PRO A 139 14.07 7.39 -9.49
C PRO A 139 13.52 6.29 -10.42
N ALA A 140 13.37 6.54 -11.72
CA ALA A 140 12.89 5.56 -12.68
C ALA A 140 13.83 4.36 -12.89
N ALA A 141 15.05 4.42 -12.38
CA ALA A 141 16.09 3.40 -12.58
C ALA A 141 16.38 2.57 -11.32
N LEU A 142 15.82 2.89 -10.17
CA LEU A 142 15.97 2.13 -8.93
C LEU A 142 15.00 0.94 -8.89
N ARG A 143 15.32 -0.10 -9.65
CA ARG A 143 14.85 -1.45 -9.34
C ARG A 143 15.81 -2.05 -8.29
N SER A 144 15.86 -1.45 -7.11
CA SER A 144 16.49 -2.09 -5.98
C SER A 144 15.53 -3.17 -5.48
N MET A 145 16.04 -4.39 -5.25
CA MET A 145 15.32 -5.36 -4.44
C MET A 145 15.29 -4.81 -3.01
N VAL A 146 14.29 -4.01 -2.71
CA VAL A 146 14.00 -3.58 -1.36
C VAL A 146 13.50 -4.83 -0.62
N SER A 147 14.15 -5.16 0.49
CA SER A 147 13.75 -6.27 1.37
C SER A 147 12.28 -6.16 1.77
N THR A 148 11.67 -7.26 2.13
CA THR A 148 10.27 -7.53 2.50
C THR A 148 9.51 -6.45 3.30
N TYR A 149 10.18 -5.46 3.86
CA TYR A 149 9.55 -4.31 4.50
C TYR A 149 8.79 -3.39 3.52
N SER A 150 9.20 -3.34 2.25
CA SER A 150 8.52 -2.51 1.24
C SER A 150 7.15 -3.06 0.82
N GLN A 151 6.96 -4.37 0.87
CA GLN A 151 5.66 -4.99 0.58
C GLN A 151 4.63 -4.65 1.67
N ALA A 152 5.06 -4.58 2.93
CA ALA A 152 4.20 -4.16 4.04
C ALA A 152 3.84 -2.67 3.98
N ALA A 153 4.66 -1.83 3.35
CA ALA A 153 4.48 -0.39 3.26
C ALA A 153 3.63 0.07 2.05
N GLY A 154 3.12 -0.85 1.24
CA GLY A 154 2.22 -0.51 0.11
C GLY A 154 2.86 0.39 -0.94
N LEU A 155 4.17 0.25 -1.17
CA LEU A 155 4.87 0.93 -2.25
C LEU A 155 4.38 0.38 -3.58
N ALA A 156 3.81 1.25 -4.43
CA ALA A 156 3.58 0.91 -5.82
C ALA A 156 4.92 0.57 -6.45
N SER A 157 5.01 -0.59 -7.09
CA SER A 157 6.21 -1.04 -7.80
C SER A 157 6.64 0.05 -8.80
N GLY A 158 7.72 0.76 -8.51
CA GLY A 158 8.33 1.68 -9.45
C GLY A 158 8.79 3.04 -8.95
N ASN A 159 8.37 3.53 -7.80
CA ASN A 159 8.65 4.91 -7.37
C ASN A 159 9.28 5.02 -5.98
N VAL A 160 10.41 4.37 -5.75
CA VAL A 160 11.24 4.68 -4.58
C VAL A 160 12.07 5.91 -4.93
N VAL A 161 11.71 7.05 -4.40
CA VAL A 161 12.52 8.27 -4.47
C VAL A 161 13.28 8.36 -3.15
N ILE A 162 14.60 8.25 -3.23
CA ILE A 162 15.51 8.40 -2.10
C ILE A 162 15.90 9.88 -2.06
N PHE A 163 15.93 10.46 -0.88
CA PHE A 163 16.43 11.82 -0.68
C PHE A 163 17.94 11.88 -0.71
#